data_7e6eff869a67acc5a7575f2b4bac7518
#
_entry.id   7e6eff869a67acc5a7575f2b4bac7518
#
_cell.length_a   1.000
_cell.length_b   1.000
_cell.length_c   1.000
_cell.angle_alpha   90.00
_cell.angle_beta   90.00
_cell.angle_gamma   90.00
#
_symmetry.space_group_name_H-M   'P 1'
#
loop_
_entity.id
_entity.type
_entity.pdbx_description
1 polymer ?
#
loop_
_entity_poly.entity_id
_entity_poly.type
_entity_poly.pdbx_seq_one_letter_code
_entity_poly.pdbx_strand_id
1 'polypeptide(L)'
;MDQAKQAYKKAVAQGVEEKAAEELGGFSKLLRDHYELKLFLEDQKISAEYKKKKLAQMFTPSTSRFFIDLLNGLVDSGHISRIPNLANGFMKKLLQEKGILAGEVESGKEISPAKREKLRNLMDKMTGKKTILRYSIKPALLGGICVRFIDGTIWDASLQSKLHQLYLVAAQ
;
A
#
# COMPACT_ATOMS: atom_id res chain seq x y z
N MET A 1 -5.35 -16.81 9.06
CA MET A 1 -5.32 -16.84 7.59
C MET A 1 -5.39 -15.41 7.07
N ASP A 2 -4.54 -15.06 6.12
CA ASP A 2 -4.44 -13.67 5.61
C ASP A 2 -5.68 -13.32 4.77
N GLN A 3 -6.55 -12.45 5.29
CA GLN A 3 -7.78 -12.00 4.64
C GLN A 3 -7.52 -11.40 3.25
N ALA A 4 -6.39 -10.68 3.10
CA ALA A 4 -5.99 -10.09 1.83
C ALA A 4 -5.71 -11.17 0.76
N LYS A 5 -5.07 -12.27 1.15
CA LYS A 5 -4.79 -13.39 0.25
C LYS A 5 -6.07 -14.11 -0.19
N GLN A 6 -7.05 -14.24 0.71
CA GLN A 6 -8.35 -14.83 0.38
C GLN A 6 -9.16 -13.92 -0.56
N ALA A 7 -9.22 -12.62 -0.23
CA ALA A 7 -9.90 -11.64 -1.08
C ALA A 7 -9.27 -11.60 -2.48
N TYR A 8 -7.93 -11.60 -2.57
CA TYR A 8 -7.21 -11.64 -3.84
C TYR A 8 -7.57 -12.88 -4.68
N LYS A 9 -7.54 -14.08 -4.07
CA LYS A 9 -7.93 -15.32 -4.79
C LYS A 9 -9.35 -15.27 -5.34
N LYS A 10 -10.31 -14.71 -4.58
CA LYS A 10 -11.70 -14.53 -5.04
C LYS A 10 -11.78 -13.53 -6.18
N ALA A 11 -11.02 -12.44 -6.14
CA ALA A 11 -11.00 -11.44 -7.20
C ALA A 11 -10.42 -12.01 -8.51
N VAL A 12 -9.32 -12.78 -8.42
CA VAL A 12 -8.72 -13.49 -9.57
C VAL A 12 -9.71 -14.47 -10.19
N ALA A 13 -10.44 -15.23 -9.38
CA ALA A 13 -11.47 -16.16 -9.88
C ALA A 13 -12.61 -15.47 -10.66
N GLN A 14 -12.80 -14.17 -10.43
CA GLN A 14 -13.79 -13.33 -11.12
C GLN A 14 -13.17 -12.44 -12.23
N GLY A 15 -11.83 -12.45 -12.39
CA GLY A 15 -11.11 -11.63 -13.36
C GLY A 15 -11.20 -10.12 -13.09
N VAL A 16 -11.31 -9.73 -11.80
CA VAL A 16 -11.49 -8.33 -11.38
C VAL A 16 -10.39 -7.83 -10.44
N GLU A 17 -9.26 -8.52 -10.37
CA GLU A 17 -8.20 -8.26 -9.39
C GLU A 17 -7.61 -6.85 -9.51
N GLU A 18 -7.41 -6.34 -10.73
CA GLU A 18 -6.88 -4.98 -10.92
C GLU A 18 -7.86 -3.93 -10.45
N LYS A 19 -9.11 -4.06 -10.90
CA LYS A 19 -10.19 -3.15 -10.53
C LYS A 19 -10.47 -3.17 -9.02
N ALA A 20 -10.47 -4.37 -8.42
CA ALA A 20 -10.63 -4.53 -6.98
C ALA A 20 -9.49 -3.85 -6.19
N ALA A 21 -8.25 -3.91 -6.70
CA ALA A 21 -7.12 -3.23 -6.09
C ALA A 21 -7.27 -1.71 -6.12
N GLU A 22 -7.73 -1.15 -7.25
CA GLU A 22 -8.00 0.29 -7.40
C GLU A 22 -9.13 0.73 -6.47
N GLU A 23 -10.24 -0.01 -6.43
CA GLU A 23 -11.40 0.30 -5.60
C GLU A 23 -11.06 0.23 -4.10
N LEU A 24 -10.36 -0.81 -3.66
CA LEU A 24 -9.88 -0.93 -2.28
C LEU A 24 -8.91 0.19 -1.90
N GLY A 25 -7.97 0.52 -2.79
CA GLY A 25 -7.01 1.60 -2.60
C GLY A 25 -7.70 2.96 -2.52
N GLY A 26 -8.63 3.23 -3.44
CA GLY A 26 -9.44 4.45 -3.46
C GLY A 26 -10.28 4.62 -2.21
N PHE A 27 -10.97 3.55 -1.78
CA PHE A 27 -11.78 3.59 -0.57
C PHE A 27 -10.93 3.71 0.71
N SER A 28 -9.78 3.05 0.77
CA SER A 28 -8.83 3.23 1.87
C SER A 28 -8.33 4.68 1.97
N LYS A 29 -8.09 5.33 0.83
CA LYS A 29 -7.74 6.75 0.78
C LYS A 29 -8.91 7.62 1.25
N LEU A 30 -10.13 7.34 0.77
CA LEU A 30 -11.34 8.05 1.17
C LEU A 30 -11.55 8.02 2.69
N LEU A 31 -11.37 6.86 3.33
CA LEU A 31 -11.49 6.74 4.79
C LEU A 31 -10.40 7.52 5.55
N ARG A 32 -9.23 7.70 4.97
CA ARG A 32 -8.16 8.50 5.56
C ARG A 32 -8.42 10.00 5.42
N ASP A 33 -8.91 10.40 4.26
CA ASP A 33 -9.13 11.81 3.93
C ASP A 33 -10.44 12.35 4.56
N HIS A 34 -11.41 11.45 4.87
CA HIS A 34 -12.71 11.77 5.46
C HIS A 34 -12.92 11.03 6.78
N TYR A 35 -12.38 11.60 7.85
CA TYR A 35 -12.44 10.99 9.18
C TYR A 35 -13.86 10.75 9.69
N GLU A 36 -14.80 11.63 9.34
CA GLU A 36 -16.23 11.49 9.70
C GLU A 36 -16.86 10.24 9.09
N LEU A 37 -16.54 9.91 7.83
CA LEU A 37 -17.00 8.68 7.19
C LEU A 37 -16.46 7.45 7.91
N LYS A 38 -15.20 7.49 8.33
CA LYS A 38 -14.59 6.40 9.10
C LYS A 38 -15.34 6.21 10.42
N LEU A 39 -15.55 7.28 11.20
CA LEU A 39 -16.29 7.23 12.47
C LEU A 39 -17.70 6.68 12.28
N PHE A 40 -18.44 7.17 11.27
CA PHE A 40 -19.77 6.67 10.92
C PHE A 40 -19.79 5.17 10.68
N LEU A 41 -18.83 4.64 9.92
CA LEU A 41 -18.76 3.23 9.59
C LEU A 41 -18.31 2.35 10.78
N GLU A 42 -17.49 2.88 11.69
CA GLU A 42 -17.01 2.19 12.89
C GLU A 42 -17.99 2.26 14.06
N ASP A 43 -18.96 3.19 14.07
CA ASP A 43 -19.90 3.36 15.17
C ASP A 43 -20.82 2.13 15.32
N GLN A 44 -20.69 1.43 16.45
CA GLN A 44 -21.49 0.23 16.75
C GLN A 44 -22.97 0.52 17.05
N LYS A 45 -23.33 1.77 17.34
CA LYS A 45 -24.72 2.18 17.59
C LYS A 45 -25.54 2.28 16.29
N ILE A 46 -24.88 2.38 15.16
CA ILE A 46 -25.52 2.48 13.84
C ILE A 46 -25.66 1.08 13.25
N SER A 47 -26.88 0.73 12.83
CA SER A 47 -27.13 -0.58 12.25
C SER A 47 -26.36 -0.84 10.96
N ALA A 48 -25.96 -2.09 10.72
CA ALA A 48 -25.26 -2.48 9.50
C ALA A 48 -26.08 -2.17 8.24
N GLU A 49 -27.37 -2.34 8.30
CA GLU A 49 -28.30 -2.04 7.18
C GLU A 49 -28.25 -0.55 6.79
N TYR A 50 -28.29 0.34 7.79
CA TYR A 50 -28.23 1.77 7.52
C TYR A 50 -26.88 2.17 6.91
N LYS A 51 -25.77 1.62 7.41
CA LYS A 51 -24.43 1.82 6.83
C LYS A 51 -24.36 1.37 5.38
N LYS A 52 -24.84 0.16 5.08
CA LYS A 52 -24.86 -0.37 3.71
C LYS A 52 -25.72 0.47 2.78
N LYS A 53 -26.88 0.94 3.25
CA LYS A 53 -27.75 1.83 2.46
C LYS A 53 -27.03 3.14 2.12
N LYS A 54 -26.29 3.70 3.05
CA LYS A 54 -25.47 4.91 2.81
C LYS A 54 -24.31 4.65 1.87
N LEU A 55 -23.59 3.55 2.04
CA LEU A 55 -22.51 3.15 1.13
C LEU A 55 -23.03 2.92 -0.29
N ALA A 56 -24.20 2.28 -0.46
CA ALA A 56 -24.80 2.04 -1.76
C ALA A 56 -25.10 3.34 -2.54
N GLN A 57 -25.37 4.44 -1.84
CA GLN A 57 -25.55 5.76 -2.46
C GLN A 57 -24.26 6.38 -3.00
N MET A 58 -23.10 5.90 -2.51
CA MET A 58 -21.78 6.38 -2.94
C MET A 58 -21.24 5.58 -4.14
N PHE A 59 -21.78 4.39 -4.39
CA PHE A 59 -21.32 3.54 -5.47
C PHE A 59 -21.86 4.01 -6.82
N THR A 60 -21.01 3.91 -7.83
CA THR A 60 -21.37 4.18 -9.22
C THR A 60 -21.71 2.87 -9.94
N PRO A 61 -22.39 2.92 -11.08
CA PRO A 61 -22.64 1.73 -11.91
C PRO A 61 -21.36 1.01 -12.35
N SER A 62 -20.22 1.72 -12.32
CA SER A 62 -18.91 1.16 -12.64
C SER A 62 -18.25 0.42 -11.47
N THR A 63 -18.79 0.52 -10.24
CA THR A 63 -18.24 -0.17 -9.07
C THR A 63 -18.43 -1.69 -9.22
N SER A 64 -17.36 -2.46 -8.97
CA SER A 64 -17.41 -3.91 -9.11
C SER A 64 -18.29 -4.54 -8.02
N ARG A 65 -19.04 -5.57 -8.41
CA ARG A 65 -19.86 -6.32 -7.45
C ARG A 65 -19.01 -6.99 -6.38
N PHE A 66 -17.83 -7.45 -6.75
CA PHE A 66 -16.86 -8.00 -5.81
C PHE A 66 -16.54 -7.03 -4.67
N PHE A 67 -16.27 -5.76 -5.00
CA PHE A 67 -15.93 -4.74 -4.00
C PHE A 67 -17.12 -4.41 -3.08
N ILE A 68 -18.34 -4.33 -3.66
CA ILE A 68 -19.57 -4.09 -2.89
C ILE A 68 -19.80 -5.23 -1.89
N ASP A 69 -19.69 -6.48 -2.34
CA ASP A 69 -19.90 -7.67 -1.48
C ASP A 69 -18.82 -7.74 -0.38
N LEU A 70 -17.58 -7.41 -0.72
CA LEU A 70 -16.48 -7.36 0.25
C LEU A 70 -16.70 -6.29 1.32
N LEU A 71 -17.11 -5.08 0.93
CA LEU A 71 -17.43 -4.01 1.87
C LEU A 71 -18.62 -4.36 2.76
N ASN A 72 -19.69 -4.91 2.19
CA ASN A 72 -20.86 -5.35 2.94
C ASN A 72 -20.48 -6.38 4.01
N GLY A 73 -19.64 -7.35 3.67
CA GLY A 73 -19.13 -8.33 4.61
C GLY A 73 -18.28 -7.72 5.75
N LEU A 74 -17.49 -6.69 5.45
CA LEU A 74 -16.72 -5.95 6.45
C LEU A 74 -17.61 -5.10 7.36
N VAL A 75 -18.68 -4.53 6.83
CA VAL A 75 -19.71 -3.81 7.62
C VAL A 75 -20.43 -4.77 8.55
N ASP A 76 -20.88 -5.93 8.06
CA ASP A 76 -21.59 -6.94 8.85
C ASP A 76 -20.74 -7.47 10.00
N SER A 77 -19.46 -7.66 9.76
CA SER A 77 -18.51 -8.13 10.77
C SER A 77 -17.97 -7.04 11.69
N GLY A 78 -18.30 -5.75 11.45
CA GLY A 78 -17.76 -4.63 12.21
C GLY A 78 -16.25 -4.36 11.99
N HIS A 79 -15.68 -4.88 10.90
CA HIS A 79 -14.23 -4.83 10.65
C HIS A 79 -13.80 -3.81 9.58
N ILE A 80 -14.53 -2.70 9.46
CA ILE A 80 -14.21 -1.63 8.49
C ILE A 80 -12.80 -1.05 8.72
N SER A 81 -12.35 -0.96 9.96
CA SER A 81 -10.98 -0.50 10.30
C SER A 81 -9.86 -1.32 9.64
N ARG A 82 -10.16 -2.52 9.16
CA ARG A 82 -9.18 -3.40 8.47
C ARG A 82 -8.97 -3.06 6.99
N ILE A 83 -9.80 -2.19 6.40
CA ILE A 83 -9.72 -1.85 4.97
C ILE A 83 -8.33 -1.35 4.55
N PRO A 84 -7.64 -0.46 5.28
CA PRO A 84 -6.30 -0.02 4.88
C PRO A 84 -5.29 -1.19 4.81
N ASN A 85 -5.32 -2.08 5.79
CA ASN A 85 -4.45 -3.25 5.82
C ASN A 85 -4.82 -4.26 4.72
N LEU A 86 -6.11 -4.44 4.47
CA LEU A 86 -6.62 -5.30 3.40
C LEU A 86 -6.20 -4.77 2.03
N ALA A 87 -6.37 -3.47 1.77
CA ALA A 87 -5.98 -2.82 0.52
C ALA A 87 -4.46 -2.95 0.27
N ASN A 88 -3.65 -2.71 1.29
CA ASN A 88 -2.19 -2.86 1.19
C ASN A 88 -1.79 -4.31 0.92
N GLY A 89 -2.36 -5.27 1.65
CA GLY A 89 -2.07 -6.69 1.45
C GLY A 89 -2.53 -7.21 0.09
N PHE A 90 -3.68 -6.74 -0.38
CA PHE A 90 -4.23 -7.06 -1.70
C PHE A 90 -3.33 -6.53 -2.83
N MET A 91 -2.96 -5.24 -2.75
CA MET A 91 -2.03 -4.62 -3.71
C MET A 91 -0.66 -5.31 -3.73
N LYS A 92 -0.13 -5.62 -2.55
CA LYS A 92 1.12 -6.38 -2.43
C LYS A 92 1.03 -7.70 -3.18
N LYS A 93 -0.07 -8.44 -3.03
CA LYS A 93 -0.27 -9.73 -3.68
C LYS A 93 -0.41 -9.58 -5.21
N LEU A 94 -1.18 -8.59 -5.67
CA LEU A 94 -1.32 -8.29 -7.09
C LEU A 94 0.03 -7.99 -7.75
N LEU A 95 0.85 -7.15 -7.12
CA LEU A 95 2.17 -6.79 -7.64
C LEU A 95 3.12 -8.00 -7.66
N GLN A 96 3.08 -8.85 -6.61
CA GLN A 96 3.89 -10.07 -6.56
C GLN A 96 3.55 -11.03 -7.72
N GLU A 97 2.27 -11.26 -8.00
CA GLU A 97 1.82 -12.13 -9.09
C GLU A 97 2.18 -11.56 -10.47
N LYS A 98 2.21 -10.23 -10.61
CA LYS A 98 2.68 -9.55 -11.83
C LYS A 98 4.20 -9.49 -11.98
N GLY A 99 4.96 -10.02 -11.02
CA GLY A 99 6.42 -9.94 -11.02
C GLY A 99 6.94 -8.51 -10.82
N ILE A 100 6.13 -7.62 -10.23
CA ILE A 100 6.47 -6.23 -9.97
C ILE A 100 6.85 -6.07 -8.50
N LEU A 101 7.96 -5.37 -8.25
CA LEU A 101 8.40 -5.03 -6.89
C LEU A 101 8.24 -3.53 -6.66
N ALA A 102 7.29 -3.14 -5.83
CA ALA A 102 7.11 -1.74 -5.44
C ALA A 102 8.03 -1.38 -4.28
N GLY A 103 8.58 -0.17 -4.30
CA GLY A 103 9.43 0.35 -3.24
C GLY A 103 9.29 1.86 -3.07
N GLU A 104 9.71 2.33 -1.89
CA GLU A 104 9.85 3.74 -1.57
C GLU A 104 11.32 4.09 -1.45
N VAL A 105 11.72 5.17 -2.12
CA VAL A 105 13.07 5.73 -2.07
C VAL A 105 13.03 6.99 -1.22
N GLU A 106 13.65 6.92 -0.06
CA GLU A 106 13.90 8.08 0.80
C GLU A 106 15.26 8.68 0.46
N SER A 107 15.36 9.99 0.33
CA SER A 107 16.63 10.70 0.09
C SER A 107 16.68 12.01 0.85
N GLY A 108 17.88 12.46 1.22
CA GLY A 108 18.08 13.74 1.93
C GLY A 108 17.77 14.97 1.08
N LYS A 109 17.79 14.83 -0.26
CA LYS A 109 17.53 15.89 -1.24
C LYS A 109 16.74 15.31 -2.42
N GLU A 110 16.15 16.20 -3.22
CA GLU A 110 15.44 15.78 -4.42
C GLU A 110 16.38 15.06 -5.41
N ILE A 111 15.88 13.95 -5.96
CA ILE A 111 16.59 13.15 -6.98
C ILE A 111 16.12 13.58 -8.35
N SER A 112 17.05 13.97 -9.22
CA SER A 112 16.74 14.37 -10.60
C SER A 112 16.15 13.19 -11.40
N PRO A 113 15.32 13.47 -12.44
CA PRO A 113 14.69 12.42 -13.25
C PRO A 113 15.68 11.40 -13.82
N ALA A 114 16.84 11.88 -14.33
CA ALA A 114 17.88 11.01 -14.86
C ALA A 114 18.48 10.05 -13.80
N LYS A 115 18.64 10.54 -12.56
CA LYS A 115 19.10 9.67 -11.45
C LYS A 115 18.03 8.70 -11.00
N ARG A 116 16.74 9.10 -11.04
CA ARG A 116 15.60 8.20 -10.74
C ARG A 116 15.57 7.04 -11.72
N GLU A 117 15.76 7.30 -13.01
CA GLU A 117 15.81 6.26 -14.03
C GLU A 117 16.99 5.30 -13.85
N LYS A 118 18.19 5.84 -13.61
CA LYS A 118 19.38 5.01 -13.32
C LYS A 118 19.16 4.13 -12.08
N LEU A 119 18.57 4.69 -11.02
CA LEU A 119 18.27 3.93 -9.79
C LEU A 119 17.27 2.83 -10.08
N ARG A 120 16.18 3.10 -10.81
CA ARG A 120 15.20 2.08 -11.18
C ARG A 120 15.86 0.93 -11.96
N ASN A 121 16.66 1.26 -13.00
CA ASN A 121 17.35 0.26 -13.80
C ASN A 121 18.34 -0.58 -12.97
N LEU A 122 18.99 0.04 -11.98
CA LEU A 122 19.86 -0.67 -11.05
C LEU A 122 19.05 -1.64 -10.18
N MET A 123 17.92 -1.18 -9.62
CA MET A 123 17.05 -2.02 -8.79
C MET A 123 16.45 -3.17 -9.60
N ASP A 124 16.02 -2.95 -10.84
CA ASP A 124 15.53 -4.00 -11.74
C ASP A 124 16.59 -5.10 -11.93
N LYS A 125 17.83 -4.71 -12.21
CA LYS A 125 18.95 -5.68 -12.36
C LYS A 125 19.23 -6.44 -11.10
N MET A 126 19.21 -5.77 -9.95
CA MET A 126 19.56 -6.40 -8.67
C MET A 126 18.47 -7.30 -8.13
N THR A 127 17.21 -6.96 -8.34
CA THR A 127 16.07 -7.72 -7.84
C THR A 127 15.60 -8.80 -8.84
N GLY A 128 16.03 -8.70 -10.09
CA GLY A 128 15.52 -9.54 -11.19
C GLY A 128 14.04 -9.33 -11.51
N LYS A 129 13.44 -8.24 -11.01
CA LYS A 129 12.02 -7.91 -11.17
C LYS A 129 11.89 -6.49 -11.69
N LYS A 130 10.76 -6.20 -12.36
CA LYS A 130 10.40 -4.83 -12.71
C LYS A 130 10.08 -4.06 -11.43
N THR A 131 10.76 -2.91 -11.20
CA THR A 131 10.52 -2.12 -9.99
C THR A 131 9.68 -0.88 -10.28
N ILE A 132 8.79 -0.54 -9.33
CA ILE A 132 8.05 0.71 -9.28
C ILE A 132 8.49 1.44 -8.02
N LEU A 133 9.15 2.60 -8.19
CA LEU A 133 9.73 3.36 -7.09
C LEU A 133 8.98 4.68 -6.89
N ARG A 134 8.53 4.93 -5.66
CA ARG A 134 8.06 6.22 -5.19
C ARG A 134 9.20 6.94 -4.51
N TYR A 135 9.25 8.26 -4.63
CA TYR A 135 10.35 9.07 -4.11
C TYR A 135 9.82 10.04 -3.06
N SER A 136 10.47 10.06 -1.90
CA SER A 136 10.19 11.00 -0.81
C SER A 136 11.47 11.65 -0.31
N ILE A 137 11.36 12.89 0.19
CA ILE A 137 12.49 13.63 0.74
C ILE A 137 12.45 13.47 2.25
N LYS A 138 13.56 13.00 2.82
CA LYS A 138 13.76 12.82 4.26
C LYS A 138 15.08 13.46 4.68
N PRO A 139 15.05 14.73 5.08
CA PRO A 139 16.27 15.49 5.41
C PRO A 139 17.15 14.82 6.49
N ALA A 140 16.54 14.05 7.39
CA ALA A 140 17.23 13.32 8.45
C ALA A 140 18.27 12.30 7.93
N LEU A 141 18.22 11.87 6.66
CA LEU A 141 19.22 10.96 6.09
C LEU A 141 20.59 11.61 5.88
N LEU A 142 20.72 12.94 6.05
CA LEU A 142 21.93 13.74 5.83
C LEU A 142 22.50 13.65 4.41
N GLY A 143 22.25 12.58 3.69
CA GLY A 143 22.67 12.28 2.33
C GLY A 143 22.57 10.80 1.99
N GLY A 144 22.78 10.45 0.71
CA GLY A 144 22.53 9.10 0.21
C GLY A 144 21.07 8.79 -0.01
N ILE A 145 20.74 7.51 -0.10
CA ILE A 145 19.40 6.99 -0.35
C ILE A 145 19.12 5.75 0.50
N CYS A 146 17.87 5.58 0.90
CA CYS A 146 17.35 4.35 1.47
C CYS A 146 16.17 3.87 0.61
N VAL A 147 16.20 2.63 0.15
CA VAL A 147 15.12 2.01 -0.63
C VAL A 147 14.47 0.94 0.22
N ARG A 148 13.15 1.06 0.44
CA ARG A 148 12.34 0.08 1.18
C ARG A 148 11.35 -0.55 0.23
N PHE A 149 11.43 -1.85 0.05
CA PHE A 149 10.50 -2.58 -0.79
C PHE A 149 9.31 -3.11 0.02
N ILE A 150 8.17 -3.28 -0.68
CA ILE A 150 6.91 -3.75 -0.09
C ILE A 150 7.02 -5.19 0.47
N ASP A 151 8.00 -5.98 0.03
CA ASP A 151 8.27 -7.33 0.53
C ASP A 151 9.05 -7.35 1.87
N GLY A 152 9.51 -6.17 2.31
CA GLY A 152 10.31 -5.99 3.54
C GLY A 152 11.80 -5.85 3.28
N THR A 153 12.28 -6.02 2.05
CA THR A 153 13.69 -5.81 1.71
C THR A 153 14.05 -4.34 1.83
N ILE A 154 15.17 -4.04 2.50
CA ILE A 154 15.68 -2.68 2.68
C ILE A 154 17.08 -2.57 2.09
N TRP A 155 17.26 -1.56 1.28
CA TRP A 155 18.54 -1.14 0.71
C TRP A 155 18.90 0.22 1.27
N ASP A 156 19.83 0.25 2.23
CA ASP A 156 20.26 1.47 2.88
C ASP A 156 21.68 1.85 2.45
N ALA A 157 21.78 2.90 1.64
CA ALA A 157 23.02 3.52 1.22
C ALA A 157 23.10 4.99 1.73
N SER A 158 22.50 5.27 2.89
CA SER A 158 22.52 6.59 3.50
C SER A 158 23.84 6.88 4.22
N LEU A 159 24.19 8.15 4.32
CA LEU A 159 25.31 8.60 5.13
C LEU A 159 25.08 8.34 6.62
N GLN A 160 23.83 8.43 7.08
CA GLN A 160 23.44 8.14 8.45
C GLN A 160 23.80 6.70 8.84
N SER A 161 23.48 5.74 8.00
CA SER A 161 23.80 4.32 8.24
C SER A 161 25.32 4.07 8.27
N LYS A 162 26.06 4.69 7.34
CA LYS A 162 27.53 4.61 7.31
C LYS A 162 28.17 5.20 8.55
N LEU A 163 27.71 6.37 9.02
CA LEU A 163 28.21 7.00 10.24
C LEU A 163 27.90 6.13 11.47
N HIS A 164 26.72 5.53 11.53
CA HIS A 164 26.37 4.64 12.62
C HIS A 164 27.26 3.39 12.66
N GLN A 165 27.56 2.80 11.52
CA GLN A 165 28.49 1.66 11.40
C GLN A 165 29.90 2.05 11.87
N LEU A 166 30.41 3.23 11.47
CA LEU A 166 31.72 3.73 11.91
C LEU A 166 31.77 3.94 13.41
N TYR A 167 30.70 4.50 14.00
CA TYR A 167 30.59 4.69 15.45
C TYR A 167 30.67 3.36 16.22
N LEU A 168 29.93 2.34 15.74
CA LEU A 168 29.94 1.01 16.37
C LEU A 168 31.33 0.32 16.30
N VAL A 169 32.06 0.52 15.23
CA VAL A 169 33.44 -0.01 15.09
C VAL A 169 34.42 0.75 15.98
N ALA A 170 34.28 2.07 16.14
CA ALA A 170 35.15 2.88 16.98
C ALA A 170 34.87 2.71 18.49
N ALA A 171 33.72 2.15 18.87
CA ALA A 171 33.33 1.93 20.27
C ALA A 171 33.70 0.53 20.81
N GLN A 172 34.35 -0.31 20.00
CA GLN A 172 34.95 -1.61 20.38
C GLN A 172 36.42 -1.48 20.66
#